data_620b39f95074878f5655cdbb9603f980
#
_entry.id   620b39f95074878f5655cdbb9603f980
#
_cell.length_a   1.000
_cell.length_b   1.000
_cell.length_c   1.000
_cell.angle_alpha   90.00
_cell.angle_beta   90.00
_cell.angle_gamma   90.00
#
_symmetry.space_group_name_H-M   'P 1'
#
loop_
_entity.id
_entity.type
_entity.pdbx_description
1 polymer ?
#
loop_
_entity_poly.entity_id
_entity_poly.type
_entity_poly.pdbx_seq_one_letter_code
_entity_poly.pdbx_strand_id
1 'polypeptide(L)'
;MKRTLMGGIAFVVIGAMTYGLIQWNAVEHRKVDARCSEAKQALKSVEIRARALAAGLSVEEYAKDEEAKVAALIEALDRATNEAEVNRVIEAHAASIEAQAAAIDAEINARGEQIFLDQRPMKRRIPADVRQELKRAAKAVSVACS
;
A
#
# COMPACT_ATOMS: atom_id res chain seq x y z
N MET A 1 38.27 18.48 48.67
CA MET A 1 38.20 17.30 47.77
C MET A 1 36.83 16.57 47.72
N LYS A 2 35.88 16.75 48.64
CA LYS A 2 34.55 16.06 48.61
C LYS A 2 33.51 16.66 47.63
N ARG A 3 33.64 17.92 47.22
CA ARG A 3 32.65 18.59 46.31
C ARG A 3 32.79 18.24 44.83
N THR A 4 33.97 17.85 44.39
CA THR A 4 34.18 17.47 42.97
C THR A 4 33.70 16.05 42.63
N LEU A 5 33.65 15.14 43.64
CA LEU A 5 33.13 13.77 43.41
C LEU A 5 31.62 13.73 43.22
N MET A 6 30.88 14.61 43.91
CA MET A 6 29.40 14.66 43.76
C MET A 6 28.95 15.17 42.40
N GLY A 7 29.68 16.08 41.76
CA GLY A 7 29.35 16.58 40.42
C GLY A 7 29.52 15.52 39.34
N GLY A 8 30.56 14.68 39.43
CA GLY A 8 30.84 13.62 38.46
C GLY A 8 29.76 12.52 38.43
N ILE A 9 29.27 12.13 39.63
CA ILE A 9 28.22 11.10 39.73
C ILE A 9 26.90 11.59 39.15
N ALA A 10 26.54 12.86 39.39
CA ALA A 10 25.30 13.44 38.83
C ALA A 10 25.29 13.45 37.28
N PHE A 11 26.43 13.79 36.65
CA PHE A 11 26.55 13.77 35.18
C PHE A 11 26.46 12.37 34.58
N VAL A 12 27.04 11.35 35.25
CA VAL A 12 26.94 9.96 34.78
C VAL A 12 25.51 9.44 34.89
N VAL A 13 24.79 9.75 35.94
CA VAL A 13 23.38 9.33 36.12
C VAL A 13 22.48 10.00 35.12
N ILE A 14 22.63 11.29 34.85
CA ILE A 14 21.85 12.03 33.84
C ILE A 14 22.14 11.47 32.45
N GLY A 15 23.42 11.21 32.12
CA GLY A 15 23.82 10.63 30.85
C GLY A 15 23.25 9.22 30.64
N ALA A 16 23.24 8.38 31.66
CA ALA A 16 22.62 7.04 31.58
C ALA A 16 21.13 7.08 31.43
N MET A 17 20.43 8.01 32.11
CA MET A 17 18.96 8.17 31.97
C MET A 17 18.59 8.69 30.58
N THR A 18 19.29 9.68 30.04
CA THR A 18 19.03 10.21 28.73
C THR A 18 19.31 9.17 27.64
N TYR A 19 20.40 8.42 27.74
CA TYR A 19 20.70 7.33 26.82
C TYR A 19 19.63 6.22 26.87
N GLY A 20 19.19 5.85 28.08
CA GLY A 20 18.11 4.87 28.27
C GLY A 20 16.79 5.31 27.64
N LEU A 21 16.41 6.59 27.79
CA LEU A 21 15.21 7.14 27.18
C LEU A 21 15.30 7.18 25.64
N ILE A 22 16.45 7.51 25.08
CA ILE A 22 16.66 7.53 23.62
C ILE A 22 16.56 6.09 23.07
N GLN A 23 17.18 5.13 23.72
CA GLN A 23 17.12 3.72 23.32
C GLN A 23 15.69 3.15 23.44
N TRP A 24 14.98 3.48 24.51
CA TRP A 24 13.58 3.08 24.71
C TRP A 24 12.70 3.64 23.58
N ASN A 25 12.82 4.93 23.27
CA ASN A 25 12.06 5.57 22.22
C ASN A 25 12.38 4.94 20.84
N ALA A 26 13.65 4.65 20.55
CA ALA A 26 14.05 4.00 19.29
C ALA A 26 13.52 2.56 19.16
N VAL A 27 13.36 1.83 20.27
CA VAL A 27 12.76 0.49 20.27
C VAL A 27 11.27 0.57 20.06
N GLU A 28 10.58 1.53 20.69
CA GLU A 28 9.14 1.73 20.54
C GLU A 28 8.78 2.14 19.10
N HIS A 29 9.51 3.07 18.51
CA HIS A 29 9.34 3.45 17.11
C HIS A 29 9.52 2.25 16.18
N ARG A 30 10.54 1.43 16.37
CA ARG A 30 10.73 0.21 15.56
C ARG A 30 9.56 -0.78 15.67
N LYS A 31 8.94 -0.91 16.84
CA LYS A 31 7.77 -1.77 17.03
C LYS A 31 6.52 -1.22 16.33
N VAL A 32 6.34 0.10 16.35
CA VAL A 32 5.25 0.76 15.63
C VAL A 32 5.44 0.59 14.12
N ASP A 33 6.65 0.83 13.62
CA ASP A 33 6.98 0.66 12.19
C ASP A 33 6.79 -0.79 11.73
N ALA A 34 7.17 -1.77 12.54
CA ALA A 34 6.97 -3.19 12.22
C ALA A 34 5.46 -3.54 12.14
N ARG A 35 4.67 -3.13 13.12
CA ARG A 35 3.21 -3.35 13.13
C ARG A 35 2.52 -2.65 11.95
N CYS A 36 2.92 -1.43 11.65
CA CYS A 36 2.41 -0.69 10.50
C CYS A 36 2.76 -1.42 9.19
N SER A 37 4.00 -1.91 9.05
CA SER A 37 4.44 -2.67 7.88
C SER A 37 3.64 -3.97 7.71
N GLU A 38 3.45 -4.74 8.77
CA GLU A 38 2.65 -5.97 8.76
C GLU A 38 1.19 -5.69 8.36
N ALA A 39 0.58 -4.65 8.95
CA ALA A 39 -0.78 -4.26 8.61
C ALA A 39 -0.92 -3.82 7.14
N LYS A 40 0.06 -3.08 6.60
CA LYS A 40 0.09 -2.71 5.18
C LYS A 40 0.24 -3.93 4.26
N GLN A 41 1.06 -4.90 4.63
CA GLN A 41 1.22 -6.14 3.86
C GLN A 41 -0.09 -6.97 3.86
N ALA A 42 -0.75 -7.08 5.02
CA ALA A 42 -2.04 -7.74 5.12
C ALA A 42 -3.11 -7.04 4.27
N LEU A 43 -3.19 -5.72 4.29
CA LEU A 43 -4.08 -4.95 3.42
C LEU A 43 -3.79 -5.22 1.95
N LYS A 44 -2.52 -5.15 1.54
CA LYS A 44 -2.10 -5.41 0.15
C LYS A 44 -2.52 -6.79 -0.34
N SER A 45 -2.40 -7.83 0.48
CA SER A 45 -2.81 -9.18 0.11
C SER A 45 -4.32 -9.30 -0.14
N VAL A 46 -5.13 -8.65 0.70
CA VAL A 46 -6.59 -8.61 0.54
C VAL A 46 -6.99 -7.78 -0.68
N GLU A 47 -6.30 -6.67 -0.94
CA GLU A 47 -6.53 -5.85 -2.14
C GLU A 47 -6.24 -6.62 -3.42
N ILE A 48 -5.13 -7.33 -3.50
CA ILE A 48 -4.78 -8.17 -4.65
C ILE A 48 -5.88 -9.22 -4.89
N ARG A 49 -6.33 -9.90 -3.82
CA ARG A 49 -7.41 -10.87 -3.92
C ARG A 49 -8.73 -10.25 -4.39
N ALA A 50 -9.06 -9.07 -3.88
CA ALA A 50 -10.26 -8.35 -4.29
C ALA A 50 -10.21 -7.93 -5.77
N ARG A 51 -9.05 -7.44 -6.23
CA ARG A 51 -8.83 -7.05 -7.64
C ARG A 51 -8.86 -8.26 -8.57
N ALA A 52 -8.23 -9.36 -8.20
CA ALA A 52 -8.26 -10.61 -8.96
C ALA A 52 -9.70 -11.11 -9.14
N LEU A 53 -10.49 -11.15 -8.07
CA LEU A 53 -11.90 -11.53 -8.13
C LEU A 53 -12.74 -10.56 -8.99
N ALA A 54 -12.48 -9.26 -8.89
CA ALA A 54 -13.13 -8.25 -9.74
C ALA A 54 -12.80 -8.43 -11.23
N ALA A 55 -11.55 -8.84 -11.52
CA ALA A 55 -11.12 -9.16 -12.87
C ALA A 55 -11.60 -10.53 -13.36
N GLY A 56 -12.15 -11.38 -12.47
CA GLY A 56 -12.55 -12.75 -12.79
C GLY A 56 -11.35 -13.70 -12.98
N LEU A 57 -10.23 -13.36 -12.38
CA LEU A 57 -8.96 -14.11 -12.43
C LEU A 57 -8.68 -14.77 -11.07
N SER A 58 -7.84 -15.79 -11.07
CA SER A 58 -7.19 -16.26 -9.85
C SER A 58 -6.17 -15.21 -9.36
N VAL A 59 -5.78 -15.28 -8.08
CA VAL A 59 -4.76 -14.39 -7.52
C VAL A 59 -3.41 -14.55 -8.25
N GLU A 60 -3.07 -15.76 -8.65
CA GLU A 60 -1.83 -16.08 -9.35
C GLU A 60 -1.82 -15.52 -10.78
N GLU A 61 -2.94 -15.66 -11.52
CA GLU A 61 -3.08 -15.10 -12.86
C GLU A 61 -3.04 -13.57 -12.82
N TYR A 62 -3.72 -12.97 -11.83
CA TYR A 62 -3.70 -11.53 -11.64
C TYR A 62 -2.30 -11.01 -11.30
N ALA A 63 -1.56 -11.71 -10.43
CA ALA A 63 -0.20 -11.35 -10.06
C ALA A 63 0.75 -11.42 -11.26
N LYS A 64 0.64 -12.45 -12.10
CA LYS A 64 1.42 -12.58 -13.34
C LYS A 64 1.12 -11.47 -14.35
N ASP A 65 -0.16 -11.12 -14.49
CA ASP A 65 -0.57 -10.03 -15.39
C ASP A 65 -0.02 -8.67 -14.92
N GLU A 66 -0.09 -8.40 -13.63
CA GLU A 66 0.49 -7.18 -13.04
C GLU A 66 2.03 -7.15 -13.14
N GLU A 67 2.69 -8.29 -12.90
CA GLU A 67 4.14 -8.41 -13.06
C GLU A 67 4.56 -8.17 -14.50
N ALA A 68 3.84 -8.74 -15.46
CA ALA A 68 4.09 -8.52 -16.88
C ALA A 68 3.93 -7.05 -17.30
N LYS A 69 2.91 -6.35 -16.78
CA LYS A 69 2.71 -4.92 -17.02
C LYS A 69 3.85 -4.08 -16.46
N VAL A 70 4.27 -4.38 -15.22
CA VAL A 70 5.40 -3.69 -14.58
C VAL A 70 6.70 -3.96 -15.34
N ALA A 71 6.96 -5.21 -15.74
CA ALA A 71 8.14 -5.56 -16.51
C ALA A 71 8.17 -4.82 -17.87
N ALA A 72 7.05 -4.73 -18.58
CA ALA A 72 6.94 -3.99 -19.82
C ALA A 72 7.21 -2.49 -19.64
N LEU A 73 6.72 -1.90 -18.54
CA LEU A 73 7.00 -0.49 -18.21
C LEU A 73 8.49 -0.27 -17.91
N ILE A 74 9.09 -1.13 -17.09
CA ILE A 74 10.53 -1.06 -16.78
C ILE A 74 11.35 -1.17 -18.07
N GLU A 75 11.05 -2.16 -18.93
CA GLU A 75 11.74 -2.34 -20.21
C GLU A 75 11.59 -1.11 -21.12
N ALA A 76 10.42 -0.48 -21.14
CA ALA A 76 10.20 0.74 -21.90
C ALA A 76 11.02 1.93 -21.34
N LEU A 77 11.14 2.04 -20.02
CA LEU A 77 11.96 3.06 -19.37
C LEU A 77 13.45 2.82 -19.58
N ASP A 78 13.91 1.57 -19.52
CA ASP A 78 15.32 1.20 -19.76
C ASP A 78 15.77 1.47 -21.19
N ARG A 79 14.85 1.41 -22.17
CA ARG A 79 15.14 1.78 -23.56
C ARG A 79 15.16 3.27 -23.81
N ALA A 80 14.62 4.07 -22.91
CA ALA A 80 14.59 5.53 -23.04
C ALA A 80 16.02 6.09 -22.84
N THR A 81 16.51 6.85 -23.81
CA THR A 81 17.88 7.36 -23.84
C THR A 81 17.99 8.79 -23.33
N ASN A 82 16.87 9.47 -23.15
CA ASN A 82 16.81 10.85 -22.71
C ASN A 82 15.51 11.16 -21.96
N GLU A 83 15.49 12.29 -21.26
CA GLU A 83 14.35 12.74 -20.44
C GLU A 83 13.03 12.84 -21.23
N ALA A 84 13.08 13.30 -22.48
CA ALA A 84 11.90 13.41 -23.33
C ALA A 84 11.28 12.05 -23.67
N GLU A 85 12.10 11.01 -23.81
CA GLU A 85 11.63 9.65 -24.01
C GLU A 85 11.05 9.05 -22.74
N VAL A 86 11.68 9.28 -21.59
CA VAL A 86 11.17 8.89 -20.28
C VAL A 86 9.79 9.51 -20.05
N ASN A 87 9.65 10.81 -20.28
CA ASN A 87 8.37 11.52 -20.12
C ASN A 87 7.30 10.93 -21.06
N ARG A 88 7.62 10.62 -22.30
CA ARG A 88 6.67 9.96 -23.23
C ARG A 88 6.21 8.59 -22.73
N VAL A 89 7.08 7.78 -22.17
CA VAL A 89 6.72 6.47 -21.59
C VAL A 89 5.78 6.65 -20.42
N ILE A 90 6.06 7.60 -19.51
CA ILE A 90 5.23 7.91 -18.36
C ILE A 90 3.84 8.44 -18.80
N GLU A 91 3.81 9.37 -19.74
CA GLU A 91 2.57 9.91 -20.29
C GLU A 91 1.72 8.84 -20.98
N ALA A 92 2.34 7.95 -21.78
CA ALA A 92 1.64 6.85 -22.40
C ALA A 92 1.06 5.87 -21.38
N HIS A 93 1.79 5.61 -20.30
CA HIS A 93 1.31 4.76 -19.21
C HIS A 93 0.12 5.42 -18.47
N ALA A 94 0.23 6.71 -18.15
CA ALA A 94 -0.85 7.49 -17.53
C ALA A 94 -2.10 7.50 -18.42
N ALA A 95 -1.95 7.76 -19.72
CA ALA A 95 -3.05 7.74 -20.68
C ALA A 95 -3.73 6.36 -20.76
N SER A 96 -2.97 5.27 -20.63
CA SER A 96 -3.53 3.92 -20.61
C SER A 96 -4.40 3.67 -19.38
N ILE A 97 -3.99 4.18 -18.22
CA ILE A 97 -4.76 4.10 -16.96
C ILE A 97 -6.05 4.93 -17.07
N GLU A 98 -5.96 6.15 -17.60
CA GLU A 98 -7.11 7.02 -17.83
C GLU A 98 -8.11 6.39 -18.80
N ALA A 99 -7.63 5.78 -19.88
CA ALA A 99 -8.48 5.08 -20.85
C ALA A 99 -9.20 3.88 -20.22
N GLN A 100 -8.53 3.13 -19.34
CA GLN A 100 -9.16 2.03 -18.60
C GLN A 100 -10.24 2.55 -17.63
N ALA A 101 -9.97 3.63 -16.90
CA ALA A 101 -10.94 4.26 -16.02
C ALA A 101 -12.16 4.77 -16.79
N ALA A 102 -11.93 5.47 -17.91
CA ALA A 102 -12.99 5.95 -18.78
C ALA A 102 -13.86 4.81 -19.37
N ALA A 103 -13.24 3.67 -19.72
CA ALA A 103 -13.96 2.50 -20.18
C ALA A 103 -14.85 1.90 -19.09
N ILE A 104 -14.39 1.88 -17.84
CA ILE A 104 -15.19 1.43 -16.69
C ILE A 104 -16.37 2.37 -16.46
N ASP A 105 -16.12 3.68 -16.47
CA ASP A 105 -17.17 4.69 -16.29
C ASP A 105 -18.22 4.63 -17.43
N ALA A 106 -17.77 4.44 -18.66
CA ALA A 106 -18.67 4.25 -19.80
C ALA A 106 -19.53 2.99 -19.65
N GLU A 107 -18.95 1.88 -19.17
CA GLU A 107 -19.69 0.64 -18.89
C GLU A 107 -20.71 0.85 -17.77
N ILE A 108 -20.34 1.56 -16.70
CA ILE A 108 -21.23 1.92 -15.60
C ILE A 108 -22.39 2.78 -16.11
N ASN A 109 -22.10 3.81 -16.89
CA ASN A 109 -23.11 4.73 -17.43
C ASN A 109 -24.03 4.05 -18.45
N ALA A 110 -23.51 3.15 -19.30
CA ALA A 110 -24.30 2.39 -20.27
C ALA A 110 -25.28 1.41 -19.61
N ARG A 111 -24.93 0.88 -18.44
CA ARG A 111 -25.81 -0.02 -17.68
C ARG A 111 -26.86 0.73 -16.85
N GLY A 112 -26.66 2.04 -16.58
CA GLY A 112 -27.56 2.91 -15.85
C GLY A 112 -28.02 2.33 -14.49
N GLU A 113 -29.24 2.67 -14.07
CA GLU A 113 -29.84 2.16 -12.83
C GLU A 113 -30.02 0.62 -12.82
N GLN A 114 -29.95 -0.05 -13.94
CA GLN A 114 -30.04 -1.52 -14.02
C GLN A 114 -28.92 -2.22 -13.23
N ILE A 115 -27.77 -1.56 -13.01
CA ILE A 115 -26.72 -2.07 -12.14
C ILE A 115 -27.22 -2.26 -10.71
N PHE A 116 -28.12 -1.39 -10.25
CA PHE A 116 -28.69 -1.45 -8.90
C PHE A 116 -29.90 -2.38 -8.81
N LEU A 117 -30.64 -2.54 -9.90
CA LEU A 117 -31.86 -3.33 -9.97
C LEU A 117 -31.63 -4.78 -10.43
N ASP A 118 -30.57 -5.05 -11.18
CA ASP A 118 -30.25 -6.38 -11.63
C ASP A 118 -29.62 -7.20 -10.48
N GLN A 119 -30.45 -7.99 -9.80
CA GLN A 119 -30.04 -8.88 -8.71
C GLN A 119 -29.20 -10.06 -9.21
N ARG A 120 -28.99 -10.22 -10.51
CA ARG A 120 -28.11 -11.24 -11.05
C ARG A 120 -26.68 -11.01 -10.54
N PRO A 121 -25.99 -12.05 -10.03
CA PRO A 121 -24.64 -11.89 -9.57
C PRO A 121 -23.79 -11.45 -10.76
N MET A 122 -23.36 -10.21 -10.78
CA MET A 122 -22.33 -9.77 -11.73
C MET A 122 -21.13 -10.68 -11.51
N LYS A 123 -20.65 -11.32 -12.59
CA LYS A 123 -19.42 -12.15 -12.55
C LYS A 123 -18.20 -11.44 -11.93
N ARG A 124 -18.30 -10.13 -11.73
CA ARG A 124 -17.23 -9.26 -11.19
C ARG A 124 -17.55 -8.64 -9.83
N ARG A 125 -18.54 -9.14 -9.09
CA ARG A 125 -18.79 -8.61 -7.74
C ARG A 125 -17.79 -9.20 -6.75
N ILE A 126 -17.07 -8.32 -6.08
CA ILE A 126 -16.26 -8.72 -4.91
C ILE A 126 -17.21 -9.27 -3.85
N PRO A 127 -17.02 -10.52 -3.38
CA PRO A 127 -17.85 -11.14 -2.36
C PRO A 127 -17.96 -10.28 -1.10
N ALA A 128 -19.06 -10.41 -0.36
CA ALA A 128 -19.32 -9.58 0.81
C ALA A 128 -18.30 -9.80 1.94
N ASP A 129 -17.84 -11.04 2.11
CA ASP A 129 -16.80 -11.42 3.04
C ASP A 129 -15.46 -10.74 2.71
N VAL A 130 -15.04 -10.74 1.44
CA VAL A 130 -13.81 -10.08 0.98
C VAL A 130 -13.90 -8.55 1.17
N ARG A 131 -15.08 -7.95 0.90
CA ARG A 131 -15.29 -6.52 1.17
C ARG A 131 -15.19 -6.19 2.66
N GLN A 132 -15.71 -7.08 3.52
CA GLN A 132 -15.61 -6.90 4.96
C GLN A 132 -14.17 -7.07 5.45
N GLU A 133 -13.44 -8.03 4.91
CA GLU A 133 -12.04 -8.26 5.19
C GLU A 133 -11.19 -7.05 4.77
N LEU A 134 -11.43 -6.47 3.59
CA LEU A 134 -10.78 -5.26 3.12
C LEU A 134 -10.99 -4.08 4.10
N LYS A 135 -12.25 -3.89 4.57
CA LYS A 135 -12.54 -2.85 5.56
C LYS A 135 -11.81 -3.07 6.88
N ARG A 136 -11.72 -4.33 7.35
CA ARG A 136 -10.98 -4.68 8.58
C ARG A 136 -9.48 -4.44 8.42
N ALA A 137 -8.90 -4.85 7.30
CA ALA A 137 -7.49 -4.63 7.01
C ALA A 137 -7.14 -3.14 6.91
N ALA A 138 -7.97 -2.34 6.23
CA ALA A 138 -7.79 -0.90 6.15
C ALA A 138 -7.86 -0.23 7.54
N LYS A 139 -8.79 -0.64 8.38
CA LYS A 139 -8.88 -0.17 9.77
C LYS A 139 -7.65 -0.59 10.59
N ALA A 140 -7.14 -1.79 10.39
CA ALA A 140 -5.93 -2.27 11.08
C ALA A 140 -4.72 -1.39 10.72
N VAL A 141 -4.55 -0.98 9.46
CA VAL A 141 -3.51 -0.05 9.03
C VAL A 141 -3.65 1.30 9.73
N SER A 142 -4.87 1.87 9.79
CA SER A 142 -5.08 3.16 10.46
C SER A 142 -4.72 3.13 11.95
N VAL A 143 -4.96 1.99 12.62
CA VAL A 143 -4.63 1.80 14.04
C VAL A 143 -3.14 1.50 14.25
N ALA A 144 -2.52 0.73 13.36
CA ALA A 144 -1.12 0.32 13.51
C ALA A 144 -0.13 1.42 13.14
N CYS A 145 -0.53 2.35 12.26
CA CYS A 145 0.33 3.41 11.74
C CYS A 145 0.08 4.79 12.39
N SER A 146 -0.88 4.89 13.32
CA SER A 146 -1.09 6.07 14.18
C SER A 146 -0.29 5.93 15.45
#